data_fc9214eb93fe04901e3ce9099444b078
#
_entry.id   fc9214eb93fe04901e3ce9099444b078
#
_cell.length_a   1.000
_cell.length_b   1.000
_cell.length_c   1.000
_cell.angle_alpha   90.00
_cell.angle_beta   90.00
_cell.angle_gamma   90.00
#
_symmetry.space_group_name_H-M   'P 1'
#
loop_
_entity.id
_entity.type
_entity.pdbx_description
1 polymer ?
#
loop_
_entity_poly.entity_id
_entity_poly.type
_entity_poly.pdbx_seq_one_letter_code
_entity_poly.pdbx_strand_id
1 'polypeptide(L)'
;MDISKLTHGAKLVLGASIAFLIVSIFNWQEVDLGIASAGVSMWHGWGVLAGLLAIAIIVWEGLRLAEMKIEIGLTPAMVTAALAILLLIFTVIKFLADNEFRTFWAWLGLLLAIFVAVGAWLNMKALGESITEMGTSMKTAAGSAAAAAKAATDKGDGGPAAAPEAPAAPE
;
A
#
# COMPACT_ATOMS: atom_id res chain seq x y z
N MET A 1 7.43 17.45 -15.25
CA MET A 1 6.57 16.27 -15.07
C MET A 1 5.50 16.32 -16.15
N ASP A 2 5.45 15.34 -17.01
CA ASP A 2 4.51 15.32 -18.14
C ASP A 2 3.41 14.28 -17.89
N ILE A 3 2.27 14.74 -17.38
CA ILE A 3 1.09 13.91 -17.09
C ILE A 3 0.51 13.28 -18.36
N SER A 4 0.85 13.81 -19.55
CA SER A 4 0.36 13.28 -20.82
C SER A 4 0.90 11.87 -21.11
N LYS A 5 2.07 11.53 -20.58
CA LYS A 5 2.72 10.22 -20.72
C LYS A 5 2.05 9.11 -19.91
N LEU A 6 1.21 9.45 -18.93
CA LEU A 6 0.49 8.46 -18.14
C LEU A 6 -0.64 7.82 -18.92
N THR A 7 -0.84 6.51 -18.72
CA THR A 7 -2.05 5.81 -19.19
C THR A 7 -3.30 6.42 -18.54
N HIS A 8 -4.46 6.26 -19.17
CA HIS A 8 -5.73 6.70 -18.57
C HIS A 8 -5.97 6.03 -17.22
N GLY A 9 -5.57 4.75 -17.07
CA GLY A 9 -5.65 4.04 -15.80
C GLY A 9 -4.79 4.67 -14.71
N ALA A 10 -3.53 5.02 -15.01
CA ALA A 10 -2.63 5.66 -14.05
C ALA A 10 -3.12 7.07 -13.63
N LYS A 11 -3.70 7.84 -14.56
CA LYS A 11 -4.33 9.14 -14.23
C LYS A 11 -5.51 8.97 -13.29
N LEU A 12 -6.34 7.94 -13.53
CA LEU A 12 -7.48 7.63 -12.67
C LEU A 12 -7.02 7.20 -11.28
N VAL A 13 -6.00 6.33 -11.19
CA VAL A 13 -5.40 5.91 -9.90
C VAL A 13 -4.91 7.12 -9.11
N LEU A 14 -4.10 7.98 -9.72
CA LEU A 14 -3.52 9.13 -9.04
C LEU A 14 -4.62 10.11 -8.57
N GLY A 15 -5.54 10.47 -9.47
CA GLY A 15 -6.64 11.40 -9.17
C GLY A 15 -7.57 10.85 -8.09
N ALA A 16 -7.98 9.58 -8.19
CA ALA A 16 -8.86 8.96 -7.20
C ALA A 16 -8.17 8.77 -5.84
N SER A 17 -6.86 8.47 -5.80
CA SER A 17 -6.11 8.34 -4.54
C SER A 17 -5.96 9.68 -3.83
N ILE A 18 -5.72 10.78 -4.56
CA ILE A 18 -5.67 12.12 -3.98
C ILE A 18 -7.05 12.51 -3.44
N ALA A 19 -8.11 12.29 -4.22
CA ALA A 19 -9.48 12.56 -3.78
C ALA A 19 -9.85 11.71 -2.55
N PHE A 20 -9.43 10.45 -2.51
CA PHE A 20 -9.62 9.57 -1.36
C PHE A 20 -8.95 10.12 -0.10
N LEU A 21 -7.70 10.62 -0.18
CA LEU A 21 -7.03 11.26 0.96
C LEU A 21 -7.77 12.51 1.44
N ILE A 22 -8.28 13.34 0.53
CA ILE A 22 -9.07 14.51 0.91
C ILE A 22 -10.33 14.07 1.65
N VAL A 23 -11.04 13.07 1.13
CA VAL A 23 -12.27 12.53 1.74
C VAL A 23 -11.97 11.82 3.07
N SER A 24 -10.78 11.28 3.27
CA SER A 24 -10.37 10.61 4.50
C SER A 24 -10.28 11.53 5.73
N ILE A 25 -10.15 12.84 5.50
CA ILE A 25 -10.07 13.85 6.58
C ILE A 25 -11.45 14.11 7.18
N PHE A 26 -12.52 13.95 6.40
CA PHE A 26 -13.88 14.18 6.87
C PHE A 26 -14.37 13.05 7.78
N ASN A 27 -15.43 13.34 8.56
CA ASN A 27 -16.01 12.34 9.45
C ASN A 27 -16.71 11.23 8.64
N TRP A 28 -16.22 10.01 8.78
CA TRP A 28 -16.83 8.83 8.17
C TRP A 28 -17.98 8.27 8.99
N GLN A 29 -17.97 8.59 10.28
CA GLN A 29 -19.04 8.26 11.23
C GLN A 29 -19.37 9.52 12.01
N GLU A 30 -20.64 9.75 12.28
CA GLU A 30 -21.11 10.89 13.07
C GLU A 30 -22.33 10.48 13.89
N VAL A 31 -22.25 10.73 15.19
CA VAL A 31 -23.37 10.56 16.13
C VAL A 31 -23.87 11.94 16.48
N ASP A 32 -25.14 12.20 16.20
CA ASP A 32 -25.84 13.40 16.64
C ASP A 32 -26.48 13.15 18.00
N LEU A 33 -26.00 13.83 19.02
CA LEU A 33 -26.52 13.77 20.41
C LEU A 33 -27.56 14.85 20.69
N GLY A 34 -28.02 15.57 19.67
CA GLY A 34 -29.02 16.64 19.77
C GLY A 34 -28.51 17.98 20.29
N ILE A 35 -27.46 17.99 21.11
CA ILE A 35 -26.78 19.18 21.66
C ILE A 35 -25.34 19.32 21.18
N ALA A 36 -24.77 18.24 20.69
CA ALA A 36 -23.44 18.17 20.08
C ALA A 36 -23.35 16.97 19.15
N SER A 37 -22.57 17.08 18.08
CA SER A 37 -22.21 15.94 17.23
C SER A 37 -20.76 15.48 17.53
N ALA A 38 -20.56 14.18 17.61
CA ALA A 38 -19.24 13.57 17.71
C ALA A 38 -18.96 12.77 16.43
N GLY A 39 -17.89 13.12 15.73
CA GLY A 39 -17.52 12.47 14.48
C GLY A 39 -16.16 11.78 14.57
N VAL A 40 -16.02 10.66 13.88
CA VAL A 40 -14.77 9.91 13.74
C VAL A 40 -14.37 9.88 12.27
N SER A 41 -13.16 10.36 11.98
CA SER A 41 -12.59 10.30 10.64
C SER A 41 -12.16 8.88 10.27
N MET A 42 -11.77 8.67 9.00
CA MET A 42 -11.23 7.39 8.56
C MET A 42 -9.96 6.97 9.34
N TRP A 43 -9.22 7.92 9.90
CA TRP A 43 -7.92 7.70 10.56
C TRP A 43 -8.01 7.03 11.94
N HIS A 44 -8.96 6.09 12.13
CA HIS A 44 -9.10 5.25 13.30
C HIS A 44 -9.19 3.77 12.90
N GLY A 45 -8.57 2.91 13.70
CA GLY A 45 -8.60 1.46 13.47
C GLY A 45 -8.05 1.06 12.10
N TRP A 46 -8.76 0.22 11.37
CA TRP A 46 -8.37 -0.29 10.06
C TRP A 46 -8.26 0.79 8.98
N GLY A 47 -8.91 1.93 9.16
CA GLY A 47 -8.87 3.03 8.21
C GLY A 47 -7.48 3.68 8.10
N VAL A 48 -6.65 3.64 9.14
CA VAL A 48 -5.26 4.11 9.10
C VAL A 48 -4.48 3.38 8.00
N LEU A 49 -4.66 2.05 7.89
CA LEU A 49 -3.97 1.26 6.86
C LEU A 49 -4.42 1.66 5.45
N ALA A 50 -5.73 1.91 5.25
CA ALA A 50 -6.21 2.41 3.98
C ALA A 50 -5.64 3.80 3.64
N GLY A 51 -5.56 4.71 4.60
CA GLY A 51 -4.95 6.03 4.43
C GLY A 51 -3.47 5.95 4.07
N LEU A 52 -2.70 5.13 4.77
CA LEU A 52 -1.28 4.90 4.47
C LEU A 52 -1.07 4.28 3.09
N LEU A 53 -1.93 3.35 2.67
CA LEU A 53 -1.88 2.77 1.33
C LEU A 53 -2.19 3.79 0.24
N ALA A 54 -3.16 4.70 0.48
CA ALA A 54 -3.43 5.79 -0.46
C ALA A 54 -2.21 6.71 -0.62
N ILE A 55 -1.53 7.05 0.48
CA ILE A 55 -0.27 7.81 0.45
C ILE A 55 0.80 7.03 -0.33
N ALA A 56 0.96 5.74 -0.05
CA ALA A 56 1.92 4.89 -0.74
C ALA A 56 1.68 4.85 -2.26
N ILE A 57 0.41 4.76 -2.69
CA ILE A 57 0.03 4.81 -4.12
C ILE A 57 0.43 6.15 -4.74
N ILE A 58 0.13 7.27 -4.07
CA ILE A 58 0.45 8.61 -4.58
C ILE A 58 1.96 8.79 -4.70
N VAL A 59 2.72 8.39 -3.68
CA VAL A 59 4.19 8.44 -3.71
C VAL A 59 4.72 7.56 -4.84
N TRP A 60 4.21 6.34 -4.98
CA TRP A 60 4.61 5.41 -6.02
C TRP A 60 4.38 5.96 -7.43
N GLU A 61 3.16 6.45 -7.70
CA GLU A 61 2.85 7.06 -8.99
C GLU A 61 3.66 8.35 -9.24
N GLY A 62 3.95 9.11 -8.17
CA GLY A 62 4.82 10.28 -8.23
C GLY A 62 6.26 9.93 -8.61
N LEU A 63 6.84 8.86 -8.05
CA LEU A 63 8.17 8.35 -8.41
C LEU A 63 8.21 7.86 -9.87
N ARG A 64 7.14 7.21 -10.34
CA ARG A 64 7.00 6.83 -11.76
C ARG A 64 6.96 8.05 -12.68
N LEU A 65 6.25 9.10 -12.28
CA LEU A 65 6.21 10.37 -13.02
C LEU A 65 7.58 11.08 -13.06
N ALA A 66 8.39 10.90 -12.01
CA ALA A 66 9.75 11.40 -11.96
C ALA A 66 10.75 10.54 -12.75
N GLU A 67 10.27 9.51 -13.47
CA GLU A 67 11.08 8.55 -14.26
C GLU A 67 12.18 7.86 -13.42
N MET A 68 11.98 7.73 -12.11
CA MET A 68 12.90 7.03 -11.22
C MET A 68 12.80 5.52 -11.48
N LYS A 69 13.92 4.92 -11.87
CA LYS A 69 14.00 3.46 -12.08
C LYS A 69 14.15 2.78 -10.73
N ILE A 70 13.09 2.12 -10.28
CA ILE A 70 13.10 1.31 -9.06
C ILE A 70 13.03 -0.16 -9.49
N GLU A 71 14.14 -0.87 -9.34
CA GLU A 71 14.23 -2.29 -9.70
C GLU A 71 13.80 -3.16 -8.51
N ILE A 72 12.50 -3.50 -8.46
CA ILE A 72 11.91 -4.36 -7.41
C ILE A 72 11.50 -5.74 -7.93
N GLY A 73 11.94 -6.14 -9.14
CA GLY A 73 11.56 -7.44 -9.72
C GLY A 73 10.07 -7.59 -10.07
N LEU A 74 9.26 -6.53 -9.89
CA LEU A 74 7.86 -6.43 -10.27
C LEU A 74 7.69 -5.27 -11.23
N THR A 75 6.74 -5.38 -12.15
CA THR A 75 6.43 -4.25 -13.02
C THR A 75 5.75 -3.14 -12.22
N PRO A 76 5.96 -1.88 -12.59
CA PRO A 76 5.34 -0.76 -11.89
C PRO A 76 3.81 -0.85 -11.83
N ALA A 77 3.14 -1.39 -12.85
CA ALA A 77 1.70 -1.53 -12.85
C ALA A 77 1.22 -2.63 -11.90
N MET A 78 1.99 -3.71 -11.74
CA MET A 78 1.69 -4.76 -10.74
C MET A 78 1.78 -4.23 -9.31
N VAL A 79 2.77 -3.38 -9.01
CA VAL A 79 2.88 -2.74 -7.68
C VAL A 79 1.68 -1.84 -7.42
N THR A 80 1.31 -0.99 -8.39
CA THR A 80 0.10 -0.15 -8.28
C THR A 80 -1.15 -0.99 -8.06
N ALA A 81 -1.32 -2.11 -8.78
CA ALA A 81 -2.48 -2.99 -8.64
C ALA A 81 -2.51 -3.67 -7.27
N ALA A 82 -1.38 -4.15 -6.76
CA ALA A 82 -1.30 -4.75 -5.44
C ALA A 82 -1.68 -3.75 -4.34
N LEU A 83 -1.14 -2.54 -4.39
CA LEU A 83 -1.47 -1.47 -3.44
C LEU A 83 -2.95 -1.06 -3.53
N ALA A 84 -3.51 -0.98 -4.75
CA ALA A 84 -4.92 -0.64 -4.98
C ALA A 84 -5.88 -1.71 -4.44
N ILE A 85 -5.55 -3.00 -4.60
CA ILE A 85 -6.32 -4.11 -4.04
C ILE A 85 -6.29 -4.05 -2.51
N LEU A 86 -5.12 -3.86 -1.91
CA LEU A 86 -4.99 -3.72 -0.45
C LEU A 86 -5.77 -2.51 0.08
N LEU A 87 -5.68 -1.36 -0.60
CA LEU A 87 -6.45 -0.17 -0.26
C LEU A 87 -7.95 -0.49 -0.25
N LEU A 88 -8.45 -1.13 -1.31
CA LEU A 88 -9.86 -1.51 -1.41
C LEU A 88 -10.26 -2.46 -0.28
N ILE A 89 -9.45 -3.49 0.01
CA ILE A 89 -9.72 -4.46 1.08
C ILE A 89 -9.82 -3.74 2.44
N PHE A 90 -8.84 -2.92 2.82
CA PHE A 90 -8.86 -2.23 4.10
C PHE A 90 -9.96 -1.18 4.20
N THR A 91 -10.30 -0.52 3.07
CA THR A 91 -11.46 0.38 3.02
C THR A 91 -12.77 -0.37 3.24
N VAL A 92 -12.93 -1.55 2.61
CA VAL A 92 -14.11 -2.40 2.81
C VAL A 92 -14.16 -2.93 4.24
N ILE A 93 -13.04 -3.40 4.81
CA ILE A 93 -12.99 -3.84 6.21
C ILE A 93 -13.43 -2.71 7.14
N LYS A 94 -12.85 -1.50 6.97
CA LYS A 94 -13.23 -0.32 7.75
C LYS A 94 -14.71 0.00 7.57
N PHE A 95 -15.21 -0.04 6.34
CA PHE A 95 -16.60 0.24 6.03
C PHE A 95 -17.55 -0.80 6.66
N LEU A 96 -17.17 -2.07 6.75
CA LEU A 96 -17.99 -3.13 7.36
C LEU A 96 -17.87 -3.17 8.88
N ALA A 97 -16.67 -2.93 9.42
CA ALA A 97 -16.44 -2.93 10.86
C ALA A 97 -17.23 -1.81 11.58
N ASP A 98 -17.32 -0.66 10.94
CA ASP A 98 -17.98 0.52 11.48
C ASP A 98 -19.30 0.76 10.74
N ASN A 99 -20.28 -0.09 10.97
CA ASN A 99 -21.55 -0.08 10.23
C ASN A 99 -22.58 0.89 10.79
N GLU A 100 -22.39 1.42 11.99
CA GLU A 100 -23.29 2.38 12.63
C GLU A 100 -22.92 3.82 12.28
N PHE A 101 -23.93 4.67 12.11
CA PHE A 101 -23.77 6.13 11.91
C PHE A 101 -22.87 6.56 10.74
N ARG A 102 -22.90 5.81 9.63
CA ARG A 102 -22.11 6.14 8.42
C ARG A 102 -22.56 7.44 7.80
N THR A 103 -21.60 8.31 7.49
CA THR A 103 -21.85 9.54 6.76
C THR A 103 -21.75 9.34 5.24
N PHE A 104 -22.18 10.35 4.49
CA PHE A 104 -21.97 10.41 3.04
C PHE A 104 -20.49 10.24 2.66
N TRP A 105 -19.56 10.73 3.47
CA TRP A 105 -18.11 10.67 3.22
C TRP A 105 -17.57 9.23 3.22
N ALA A 106 -18.13 8.35 4.04
CA ALA A 106 -17.76 6.93 4.03
C ALA A 106 -18.13 6.24 2.71
N TRP A 107 -19.31 6.54 2.17
CA TRP A 107 -19.76 6.04 0.88
C TRP A 107 -18.90 6.57 -0.26
N LEU A 108 -18.58 7.87 -0.25
CA LEU A 108 -17.72 8.49 -1.24
C LEU A 108 -16.30 7.92 -1.20
N GLY A 109 -15.75 7.68 0.00
CA GLY A 109 -14.46 7.03 0.20
C GLY A 109 -14.43 5.61 -0.38
N LEU A 110 -15.47 4.81 -0.14
CA LEU A 110 -15.58 3.47 -0.72
C LEU A 110 -15.65 3.54 -2.25
N LEU A 111 -16.43 4.45 -2.81
CA LEU A 111 -16.52 4.64 -4.27
C LEU A 111 -15.15 5.03 -4.87
N LEU A 112 -14.41 5.92 -4.21
CA LEU A 112 -13.08 6.32 -4.65
C LEU A 112 -12.07 5.16 -4.57
N ALA A 113 -12.14 4.32 -3.54
CA ALA A 113 -11.31 3.12 -3.45
C ALA A 113 -11.60 2.14 -4.61
N ILE A 114 -12.86 2.00 -5.01
CA ILE A 114 -13.24 1.23 -6.21
C ILE A 114 -12.64 1.86 -7.46
N PHE A 115 -12.69 3.18 -7.61
CA PHE A 115 -12.08 3.86 -8.77
C PHE A 115 -10.57 3.68 -8.82
N VAL A 116 -9.88 3.67 -7.67
CA VAL A 116 -8.45 3.35 -7.61
C VAL A 116 -8.20 1.92 -8.13
N ALA A 117 -8.99 0.95 -7.67
CA ALA A 117 -8.85 -0.44 -8.11
C ALA A 117 -9.14 -0.63 -9.62
N VAL A 118 -10.21 0.01 -10.11
CA VAL A 118 -10.54 0.01 -11.55
C VAL A 118 -9.45 0.68 -12.37
N GLY A 119 -8.93 1.81 -11.92
CA GLY A 119 -7.84 2.52 -12.57
C GLY A 119 -6.57 1.68 -12.65
N ALA A 120 -6.22 0.99 -11.57
CA ALA A 120 -5.07 0.07 -11.54
C ALA A 120 -5.25 -1.10 -12.50
N TRP A 121 -6.44 -1.69 -12.55
CA TRP A 121 -6.77 -2.74 -13.51
C TRP A 121 -6.68 -2.28 -14.96
N LEU A 122 -7.21 -1.08 -15.28
CA LEU A 122 -7.10 -0.48 -16.62
C LEU A 122 -5.63 -0.20 -16.98
N ASN A 123 -4.82 0.23 -16.01
CA ASN A 123 -3.40 0.47 -16.21
C ASN A 123 -2.66 -0.83 -16.55
N MET A 124 -2.92 -1.93 -15.85
CA MET A 124 -2.37 -3.25 -16.16
C MET A 124 -2.77 -3.71 -17.56
N LYS A 125 -4.05 -3.61 -17.90
CA LYS A 125 -4.54 -3.98 -19.26
C LYS A 125 -3.87 -3.16 -20.36
N ALA A 126 -3.67 -1.87 -20.16
CA ALA A 126 -3.03 -0.99 -21.14
C ALA A 126 -1.56 -1.39 -21.39
N LEU A 127 -0.92 -2.04 -20.44
CA LEU A 127 0.47 -2.52 -20.52
C LEU A 127 0.56 -4.00 -20.93
N GLY A 128 -0.57 -4.65 -21.21
CA GLY A 128 -0.62 -6.07 -21.59
C GLY A 128 -0.35 -7.05 -20.46
N GLU A 129 -0.44 -6.59 -19.22
CA GLU A 129 -0.22 -7.41 -18.03
C GLU A 129 -1.52 -8.07 -17.56
N SER A 130 -1.44 -9.26 -16.94
CA SER A 130 -2.59 -9.99 -16.42
C SER A 130 -2.53 -10.16 -14.91
N ILE A 131 -3.71 -10.33 -14.28
CA ILE A 131 -3.80 -10.63 -12.83
C ILE A 131 -3.12 -11.97 -12.50
N THR A 132 -3.16 -12.92 -13.42
CA THR A 132 -2.51 -14.23 -13.26
C THR A 132 -1.00 -14.09 -13.21
N GLU A 133 -0.41 -13.27 -14.08
CA GLU A 133 1.02 -12.96 -14.08
C GLU A 133 1.43 -12.21 -12.82
N MET A 134 0.60 -11.27 -12.35
CA MET A 134 0.80 -10.58 -11.07
C MET A 134 0.84 -11.57 -9.90
N GLY A 135 -0.09 -12.52 -9.82
CA GLY A 135 -0.11 -13.54 -8.78
C GLY A 135 1.14 -14.42 -8.79
N THR A 136 1.62 -14.81 -9.98
CA THR A 136 2.84 -15.60 -10.13
C THR A 136 4.08 -14.80 -9.73
N SER A 137 4.19 -13.56 -10.17
CA SER A 137 5.32 -12.65 -9.84
C SER A 137 5.37 -12.33 -8.35
N MET A 138 4.23 -12.07 -7.71
CA MET A 138 4.15 -11.86 -6.26
C MET A 138 4.57 -13.11 -5.48
N LYS A 139 4.15 -14.31 -5.91
CA LYS A 139 4.55 -15.57 -5.27
C LYS A 139 6.06 -15.79 -5.38
N THR A 140 6.65 -15.51 -6.54
CA THR A 140 8.09 -15.61 -6.77
C THR A 140 8.84 -14.59 -5.91
N ALA A 141 8.40 -13.33 -5.86
CA ALA A 141 9.01 -12.29 -5.04
C ALA A 141 8.93 -12.62 -3.54
N ALA A 142 7.78 -13.12 -3.06
CA ALA A 142 7.62 -13.56 -1.68
C ALA A 142 8.53 -14.75 -1.35
N GLY A 143 8.66 -15.71 -2.26
CA GLY A 143 9.58 -16.84 -2.13
C GLY A 143 11.05 -16.41 -2.04
N SER A 144 11.46 -15.48 -2.88
CA SER A 144 12.82 -14.90 -2.86
C SER A 144 13.09 -14.13 -1.57
N ALA A 145 12.13 -13.34 -1.09
CA ALA A 145 12.25 -12.60 0.17
C ALA A 145 12.34 -13.55 1.38
N ALA A 146 11.55 -14.62 1.39
CA ALA A 146 11.61 -15.65 2.45
C ALA A 146 12.94 -16.41 2.44
N ALA A 147 13.47 -16.73 1.26
CA ALA A 147 14.78 -17.36 1.12
C ALA A 147 15.92 -16.44 1.59
N ALA A 148 15.86 -15.15 1.25
CA ALA A 148 16.83 -14.16 1.70
C ALA A 148 16.78 -13.95 3.22
N ALA A 149 15.59 -13.90 3.81
CA ALA A 149 15.41 -13.81 5.26
C ALA A 149 15.99 -15.04 5.97
N LYS A 150 15.75 -16.25 5.44
CA LYS A 150 16.31 -17.50 5.99
C LYS A 150 17.84 -17.52 5.92
N ALA A 151 18.41 -17.09 4.79
CA ALA A 151 19.87 -17.00 4.63
C ALA A 151 20.53 -15.97 5.55
N ALA A 152 19.81 -14.88 5.88
CA ALA A 152 20.29 -13.88 6.85
C ALA A 152 20.27 -14.42 8.28
N THR A 153 19.28 -15.24 8.63
CA THR A 153 19.16 -15.87 9.96
C THR A 153 20.25 -16.95 10.15
N ASP A 154 20.53 -17.74 9.09
CA ASP A 154 21.55 -18.81 9.13
C ASP A 154 22.98 -18.28 9.27
N LYS A 155 23.25 -17.04 8.80
CA LYS A 155 24.54 -16.36 9.00
C LYS A 155 24.72 -15.77 10.41
N GLY A 156 23.67 -15.65 11.21
CA GLY A 156 23.70 -15.10 12.57
C GLY A 156 24.10 -16.09 13.65
N ASP A 157 24.15 -17.40 13.34
CA ASP A 157 24.41 -18.47 14.31
C ASP A 157 25.89 -18.98 14.31
N GLY A 158 26.79 -18.23 13.67
CA GLY A 158 28.24 -18.37 13.84
C GLY A 158 28.63 -17.85 15.21
N GLY A 159 28.80 -18.75 16.19
CA GLY A 159 29.12 -18.46 17.57
C GLY A 159 30.34 -17.54 17.77
N PRO A 160 30.49 -16.94 18.96
CA PRO A 160 31.54 -15.96 19.23
C PRO A 160 32.91 -16.55 18.92
N ALA A 161 33.67 -15.87 18.06
CA ALA A 161 35.05 -16.20 17.77
C ALA A 161 35.81 -16.35 19.10
N ALA A 162 36.48 -17.51 19.29
CA ALA A 162 37.33 -17.76 20.45
C ALA A 162 38.28 -16.57 20.64
N ALA A 163 38.29 -16.04 21.83
CA ALA A 163 39.21 -14.96 22.22
C ALA A 163 40.66 -15.43 21.97
N PRO A 164 41.55 -14.57 21.43
CA PRO A 164 42.97 -14.94 21.27
C PRO A 164 43.59 -15.20 22.64
N GLU A 165 44.20 -16.36 22.77
CA GLU A 165 44.97 -16.81 23.95
C GLU A 165 46.06 -15.78 24.25
N ALA A 166 46.14 -15.33 25.48
CA ALA A 166 47.15 -14.39 25.94
C ALA A 166 48.54 -15.07 25.89
N PRO A 167 49.61 -14.39 25.44
CA PRO A 167 50.94 -14.95 25.43
C PRO A 167 51.44 -15.21 26.86
N ALA A 168 52.01 -16.43 27.08
CA ALA A 168 52.63 -16.85 28.33
C ALA A 168 53.79 -15.91 28.69
N ALA A 169 53.85 -15.50 29.96
CA ALA A 169 54.95 -14.74 30.51
C ALA A 169 56.24 -15.60 30.54
N PRO A 170 57.42 -15.04 30.26
CA PRO A 170 58.69 -15.73 30.41
C PRO A 170 59.08 -15.80 31.90
N GLU A 171 59.61 -16.98 32.31
CA GLU A 171 60.29 -17.19 33.60
C GLU A 171 61.64 -16.48 33.67
#